data_423ee7b7a09d8cb13b52ddde48c46549
#
_entry.id   423ee7b7a09d8cb13b52ddde48c46549
#
_cell.length_a   1.000
_cell.length_b   1.000
_cell.length_c   1.000
_cell.angle_alpha   90.00
_cell.angle_beta   90.00
_cell.angle_gamma   90.00
#
_symmetry.space_group_name_H-M   'P 1'
#
loop_
_entity.id
_entity.type
_entity.pdbx_description
1 polymer ?
#
loop_
_entity_poly.entity_id
_entity_poly.type
_entity_poly.pdbx_seq_one_letter_code
_entity_poly.pdbx_strand_id
1 'polypeptide(L)'
;MPFITAKDGAELYWREWGEGAPILFLSSLGCDSRMWEYQIAAFADEGFRCIGFDRRGHGRSDQPARGYDFDTFADDVAALVENLDLTDLTLISHSMAGGEAVRYLTRHGSQRVARLVLLAPTTPMLLKAHDNPNGLPMEAFELLWAKWRRDYPKWVADNLAPFFIPETSPAMLRWGATLLQTSLPVTLACSRAMVEADFRAEMRRIDAHRPRRP
;
A
#
# COMPACT_ATOMS: atom_id res chain seq x y z
N MET A 1 -6.28 -11.05 -19.03
CA MET A 1 -5.02 -11.38 -18.32
C MET A 1 -4.95 -10.50 -17.07
N PRO A 2 -4.38 -10.93 -15.96
CA PRO A 2 -4.43 -10.19 -14.69
C PRO A 2 -3.39 -9.05 -14.62
N PHE A 3 -3.20 -8.33 -15.71
CA PHE A 3 -2.30 -7.18 -15.81
C PHE A 3 -3.02 -6.01 -16.44
N ILE A 4 -2.65 -4.81 -16.00
CA ILE A 4 -2.97 -3.54 -16.63
C ILE A 4 -1.68 -2.83 -16.99
N THR A 5 -1.71 -2.03 -18.05
CA THR A 5 -0.57 -1.21 -18.46
C THR A 5 -0.69 0.18 -17.85
N ALA A 6 0.28 0.58 -17.04
CA ALA A 6 0.38 1.93 -16.49
C ALA A 6 0.73 2.95 -17.58
N LYS A 7 0.56 4.24 -17.29
CA LYS A 7 0.79 5.34 -18.23
C LYS A 7 2.23 5.38 -18.82
N ASP A 8 3.20 4.90 -18.06
CA ASP A 8 4.61 4.83 -18.44
C ASP A 8 5.01 3.49 -19.08
N GLY A 9 4.04 2.60 -19.31
CA GLY A 9 4.21 1.29 -19.95
C GLY A 9 4.51 0.15 -18.99
N ALA A 10 4.57 0.38 -17.68
CA ALA A 10 4.77 -0.69 -16.70
C ALA A 10 3.53 -1.60 -16.61
N GLU A 11 3.75 -2.92 -16.64
CA GLU A 11 2.69 -3.91 -16.46
C GLU A 11 2.46 -4.16 -14.97
N LEU A 12 1.23 -3.92 -14.51
CA LEU A 12 0.85 -3.99 -13.11
C LEU A 12 -0.10 -5.15 -12.89
N TYR A 13 0.29 -6.07 -11.99
CA TYR A 13 -0.47 -7.26 -11.68
C TYR A 13 -1.60 -6.99 -10.71
N TRP A 14 -2.75 -7.57 -10.98
CA TRP A 14 -3.88 -7.62 -10.06
C TRP A 14 -4.56 -8.99 -10.08
N ARG A 15 -5.33 -9.28 -9.05
CA ARG A 15 -6.14 -10.49 -8.94
C ARG A 15 -7.44 -10.18 -8.22
N GLU A 16 -8.46 -10.97 -8.46
CA GLU A 16 -9.75 -10.81 -7.79
C GLU A 16 -10.33 -12.13 -7.32
N TRP A 17 -11.21 -12.04 -6.35
CA TRP A 17 -11.96 -13.13 -5.78
C TRP A 17 -13.34 -12.68 -5.34
N GLY A 18 -14.38 -13.55 -5.48
CA GLY A 18 -15.75 -13.23 -5.12
C GLY A 18 -16.45 -12.32 -6.15
N GLU A 19 -17.68 -11.98 -5.84
CA GLU A 19 -18.57 -11.14 -6.65
C GLU A 19 -19.29 -10.16 -5.75
N GLY A 20 -19.80 -9.04 -6.29
CA GLY A 20 -20.58 -8.03 -5.56
C GLY A 20 -19.87 -6.69 -5.40
N ALA A 21 -20.08 -6.01 -4.27
CA ALA A 21 -19.50 -4.69 -4.04
C ALA A 21 -17.96 -4.74 -3.98
N PRO A 22 -17.24 -3.86 -4.74
CA PRO A 22 -15.80 -3.97 -4.88
C PRO A 22 -15.05 -3.48 -3.64
N ILE A 23 -14.02 -4.24 -3.25
CA ILE A 23 -13.01 -3.87 -2.27
C ILE A 23 -11.64 -3.94 -2.95
N LEU A 24 -10.88 -2.84 -2.96
CA LEU A 24 -9.51 -2.81 -3.43
C LEU A 24 -8.55 -2.75 -2.24
N PHE A 25 -7.62 -3.69 -2.19
CA PHE A 25 -6.61 -3.82 -1.15
C PHE A 25 -5.25 -3.31 -1.64
N LEU A 26 -4.71 -2.31 -0.96
CA LEU A 26 -3.38 -1.75 -1.21
C LEU A 26 -2.41 -2.20 -0.11
N SER A 27 -1.30 -2.80 -0.55
CA SER A 27 -0.36 -3.52 0.33
C SER A 27 0.70 -2.62 0.96
N SER A 28 1.26 -3.06 2.08
CA SER A 28 2.37 -2.42 2.79
C SER A 28 3.65 -2.32 1.96
N LEU A 29 4.61 -1.51 2.43
CA LEU A 29 5.97 -1.50 1.90
C LEU A 29 6.56 -2.91 1.90
N GLY A 30 7.13 -3.32 0.77
CA GLY A 30 7.76 -4.61 0.61
C GLY A 30 6.82 -5.79 0.38
N CYS A 31 5.51 -5.62 0.61
CA CYS A 31 4.51 -6.69 0.49
C CYS A 31 3.77 -6.62 -0.85
N ASP A 32 3.45 -7.79 -1.39
CA ASP A 32 2.53 -7.95 -2.51
C ASP A 32 1.07 -8.21 -2.04
N SER A 33 0.16 -8.39 -2.98
CA SER A 33 -1.27 -8.59 -2.70
C SER A 33 -1.59 -9.85 -1.89
N ARG A 34 -0.63 -10.80 -1.75
CA ARG A 34 -0.82 -12.01 -0.94
C ARG A 34 -0.95 -11.70 0.55
N MET A 35 -0.49 -10.54 1.00
CA MET A 35 -0.68 -10.15 2.41
C MET A 35 -2.15 -10.11 2.83
N TRP A 36 -3.07 -9.99 1.86
CA TRP A 36 -4.51 -9.87 2.08
C TRP A 36 -5.28 -11.19 1.90
N GLU A 37 -4.61 -12.33 1.74
CA GLU A 37 -5.28 -13.61 1.42
C GLU A 37 -6.36 -14.00 2.41
N TYR A 38 -6.12 -13.81 3.71
CA TYR A 38 -7.11 -14.12 4.74
C TYR A 38 -8.31 -13.17 4.72
N GLN A 39 -8.07 -11.88 4.50
CA GLN A 39 -9.12 -10.87 4.39
C GLN A 39 -9.90 -11.05 3.09
N ILE A 40 -9.22 -11.32 1.98
CA ILE A 40 -9.87 -11.62 0.69
C ILE A 40 -10.79 -12.82 0.82
N ALA A 41 -10.34 -13.93 1.43
CA ALA A 41 -11.18 -15.11 1.63
C ALA A 41 -12.42 -14.77 2.47
N ALA A 42 -12.23 -14.12 3.63
CA ALA A 42 -13.33 -13.77 4.51
C ALA A 42 -14.36 -12.81 3.87
N PHE A 43 -13.89 -11.77 3.18
CA PHE A 43 -14.81 -10.83 2.53
C PHE A 43 -15.48 -11.41 1.28
N ALA A 44 -14.82 -12.31 0.55
CA ALA A 44 -15.43 -12.98 -0.59
C ALA A 44 -16.55 -13.91 -0.14
N ASP A 45 -16.40 -14.64 0.99
CA ASP A 45 -17.45 -15.46 1.59
C ASP A 45 -18.67 -14.61 2.03
N GLU A 46 -18.45 -13.33 2.36
CA GLU A 46 -19.52 -12.37 2.68
C GLU A 46 -20.12 -11.66 1.45
N GLY A 47 -19.75 -12.08 0.24
CA GLY A 47 -20.34 -11.56 -1.02
C GLY A 47 -19.73 -10.24 -1.51
N PHE A 48 -18.44 -9.99 -1.23
CA PHE A 48 -17.71 -8.87 -1.80
C PHE A 48 -16.82 -9.31 -2.97
N ARG A 49 -16.65 -8.44 -3.94
CA ARG A 49 -15.64 -8.58 -4.99
C ARG A 49 -14.32 -8.01 -4.47
N CYS A 50 -13.39 -8.86 -4.08
CA CYS A 50 -12.12 -8.51 -3.47
C CYS A 50 -11.00 -8.44 -4.52
N ILE A 51 -10.33 -7.30 -4.63
CA ILE A 51 -9.29 -7.04 -5.62
C ILE A 51 -7.97 -6.80 -4.90
N GLY A 52 -6.98 -7.67 -5.14
CA GLY A 52 -5.61 -7.51 -4.68
C GLY A 52 -4.75 -6.93 -5.80
N PHE A 53 -3.94 -5.94 -5.48
CA PHE A 53 -3.09 -5.19 -6.40
C PHE A 53 -1.63 -5.24 -5.97
N ASP A 54 -0.75 -5.64 -6.88
CA ASP A 54 0.70 -5.58 -6.68
C ASP A 54 1.21 -4.23 -7.21
N ARG A 55 1.65 -3.36 -6.29
CA ARG A 55 2.29 -2.09 -6.65
C ARG A 55 3.49 -2.33 -7.56
N ARG A 56 3.82 -1.39 -8.46
CA ARG A 56 5.07 -1.44 -9.22
C ARG A 56 6.27 -1.78 -8.33
N GLY A 57 7.17 -2.62 -8.81
CA GLY A 57 8.32 -3.13 -8.06
C GLY A 57 8.00 -4.18 -7.00
N HIS A 58 6.73 -4.55 -6.80
CA HIS A 58 6.30 -5.55 -5.84
C HIS A 58 5.62 -6.74 -6.52
N GLY A 59 5.72 -7.91 -5.91
CA GLY A 59 5.05 -9.11 -6.38
C GLY A 59 5.32 -9.46 -7.83
N ARG A 60 4.27 -9.48 -8.65
CA ARG A 60 4.29 -9.84 -10.07
C ARG A 60 4.30 -8.63 -11.00
N SER A 61 4.17 -7.42 -10.47
CA SER A 61 4.24 -6.19 -11.25
C SER A 61 5.66 -5.90 -11.71
N ASP A 62 5.78 -5.20 -12.84
CA ASP A 62 7.06 -4.75 -13.36
C ASP A 62 7.83 -3.93 -12.33
N GLN A 63 9.17 -4.00 -12.44
CA GLN A 63 10.10 -3.25 -11.63
C GLN A 63 10.86 -2.22 -12.48
N PRO A 64 10.23 -1.10 -12.86
CA PRO A 64 10.92 -0.04 -13.60
C PRO A 64 12.04 0.60 -12.76
N ALA A 65 13.01 1.23 -13.43
CA ALA A 65 14.14 1.87 -12.75
C ALA A 65 13.77 3.16 -11.98
N ARG A 66 12.52 3.66 -12.12
CA ARG A 66 12.02 4.92 -11.55
C ARG A 66 10.49 4.88 -11.37
N GLY A 67 9.92 5.95 -10.79
CA GLY A 67 8.48 6.06 -10.56
C GLY A 67 8.06 5.47 -9.20
N TYR A 68 8.94 5.55 -8.20
CA TYR A 68 8.66 5.13 -6.84
C TYR A 68 8.32 6.32 -5.96
N ASP A 69 7.32 7.09 -6.38
CA ASP A 69 6.77 8.26 -5.69
C ASP A 69 5.24 8.16 -5.61
N PHE A 70 4.63 8.90 -4.69
CA PHE A 70 3.20 8.80 -4.44
C PHE A 70 2.33 9.31 -5.58
N ASP A 71 2.80 10.22 -6.43
CA ASP A 71 2.05 10.65 -7.61
C ASP A 71 1.92 9.50 -8.60
N THR A 72 3.03 8.81 -8.86
CA THR A 72 3.05 7.64 -9.73
C THR A 72 2.24 6.48 -9.16
N PHE A 73 2.35 6.19 -7.85
CA PHE A 73 1.54 5.14 -7.22
C PHE A 73 0.03 5.45 -7.28
N ALA A 74 -0.35 6.72 -7.11
CA ALA A 74 -1.75 7.14 -7.23
C ALA A 74 -2.25 7.02 -8.68
N ASP A 75 -1.42 7.33 -9.66
CA ASP A 75 -1.73 7.18 -11.09
C ASP A 75 -1.89 5.67 -11.45
N ASP A 76 -1.09 4.77 -10.84
CA ASP A 76 -1.23 3.32 -11.00
C ASP A 76 -2.56 2.80 -10.42
N VAL A 77 -2.93 3.27 -9.23
CA VAL A 77 -4.22 2.94 -8.62
C VAL A 77 -5.37 3.44 -9.50
N ALA A 78 -5.26 4.66 -10.05
CA ALA A 78 -6.26 5.21 -10.96
C ALA A 78 -6.40 4.36 -12.23
N ALA A 79 -5.30 3.96 -12.84
CA ALA A 79 -5.30 3.09 -14.01
C ALA A 79 -6.02 1.76 -13.74
N LEU A 80 -5.80 1.15 -12.56
CA LEU A 80 -6.52 -0.06 -12.15
C LEU A 80 -8.02 0.19 -11.97
N VAL A 81 -8.37 1.22 -11.22
CA VAL A 81 -9.77 1.59 -10.92
C VAL A 81 -10.55 1.89 -12.21
N GLU A 82 -9.92 2.57 -13.17
CA GLU A 82 -10.51 2.89 -14.47
C GLU A 82 -10.61 1.66 -15.37
N ASN A 83 -9.55 0.84 -15.45
CA ASN A 83 -9.53 -0.35 -16.29
C ASN A 83 -10.60 -1.38 -15.88
N LEU A 84 -10.85 -1.53 -14.58
CA LEU A 84 -11.85 -2.42 -14.03
C LEU A 84 -13.23 -1.77 -13.86
N ASP A 85 -13.37 -0.52 -14.27
CA ASP A 85 -14.57 0.34 -14.09
C ASP A 85 -15.17 0.25 -12.69
N LEU A 86 -14.30 0.33 -11.66
CA LEU A 86 -14.73 0.23 -10.26
C LEU A 86 -15.48 1.50 -9.85
N THR A 87 -16.64 1.29 -9.24
CA THR A 87 -17.48 2.32 -8.64
C THR A 87 -17.97 1.84 -7.28
N ASP A 88 -18.41 2.76 -6.41
CA ASP A 88 -18.80 2.42 -5.03
C ASP A 88 -17.74 1.67 -4.25
N LEU A 89 -16.48 1.91 -4.63
CA LEU A 89 -15.31 1.20 -4.15
C LEU A 89 -15.08 1.40 -2.65
N THR A 90 -14.84 0.32 -1.93
CA THR A 90 -14.18 0.36 -0.63
C THR A 90 -12.68 0.22 -0.84
N LEU A 91 -11.92 1.27 -0.53
CA LEU A 91 -10.46 1.30 -0.65
C LEU A 91 -9.83 1.00 0.73
N ILE A 92 -9.16 -0.14 0.85
CA ILE A 92 -8.46 -0.56 2.06
C ILE A 92 -6.96 -0.47 1.82
N SER A 93 -6.27 0.25 2.69
CA SER A 93 -4.83 0.43 2.60
C SER A 93 -4.13 0.17 3.94
N HIS A 94 -2.91 -0.37 3.88
CA HIS A 94 -2.11 -0.63 5.06
C HIS A 94 -0.75 0.07 4.98
N SER A 95 -0.33 0.69 6.09
CA SER A 95 1.00 1.28 6.26
C SER A 95 1.30 2.34 5.18
N MET A 96 2.36 2.15 4.36
CA MET A 96 2.75 3.02 3.26
C MET A 96 1.60 3.30 2.28
N ALA A 97 0.78 2.31 2.00
CA ALA A 97 -0.33 2.46 1.06
C ALA A 97 -1.40 3.46 1.51
N GLY A 98 -1.39 3.87 2.78
CA GLY A 98 -2.19 5.00 3.24
C GLY A 98 -1.89 6.29 2.48
N GLY A 99 -0.61 6.54 2.16
CA GLY A 99 -0.21 7.66 1.31
C GLY A 99 -0.68 7.54 -0.13
N GLU A 100 -0.69 6.33 -0.69
CA GLU A 100 -1.23 6.08 -2.05
C GLU A 100 -2.72 6.37 -2.12
N ALA A 101 -3.47 5.86 -1.14
CA ALA A 101 -4.91 6.07 -1.07
C ALA A 101 -5.25 7.57 -0.91
N VAL A 102 -4.53 8.27 -0.03
CA VAL A 102 -4.70 9.72 0.17
C VAL A 102 -4.37 10.49 -1.11
N ARG A 103 -3.23 10.18 -1.76
CA ARG A 103 -2.81 10.84 -3.00
C ARG A 103 -3.77 10.51 -4.15
N TYR A 104 -4.26 9.27 -4.25
CA TYR A 104 -5.26 8.90 -5.25
C TYR A 104 -6.52 9.77 -5.09
N LEU A 105 -7.08 9.87 -3.89
CA LEU A 105 -8.30 10.65 -3.64
C LEU A 105 -8.13 12.14 -3.92
N THR A 106 -6.98 12.72 -3.62
CA THR A 106 -6.74 14.16 -3.80
C THR A 106 -6.34 14.53 -5.22
N ARG A 107 -5.77 13.59 -5.98
CA ARG A 107 -5.30 13.79 -7.36
C ARG A 107 -6.35 13.39 -8.41
N HIS A 108 -7.05 12.29 -8.17
CA HIS A 108 -8.04 11.72 -9.11
C HIS A 108 -9.49 11.89 -8.65
N GLY A 109 -9.69 12.40 -7.42
CA GLY A 109 -11.01 12.61 -6.85
C GLY A 109 -11.59 11.38 -6.16
N SER A 110 -12.68 11.59 -5.41
CA SER A 110 -13.33 10.56 -4.58
C SER A 110 -14.60 9.97 -5.23
N GLN A 111 -14.93 10.32 -6.45
CA GLN A 111 -16.24 9.98 -7.06
C GLN A 111 -16.46 8.47 -7.18
N ARG A 112 -15.40 7.69 -7.36
CA ARG A 112 -15.45 6.23 -7.47
C ARG A 112 -15.31 5.50 -6.13
N VAL A 113 -14.94 6.21 -5.04
CA VAL A 113 -14.69 5.64 -3.72
C VAL A 113 -15.82 5.97 -2.76
N ALA A 114 -16.50 4.95 -2.27
CA ALA A 114 -17.55 5.10 -1.26
C ALA A 114 -17.00 5.07 0.17
N ARG A 115 -15.92 4.32 0.41
CA ARG A 115 -15.32 4.16 1.75
C ARG A 115 -13.81 4.08 1.65
N LEU A 116 -13.13 4.72 2.59
CA LEU A 116 -11.68 4.64 2.79
C LEU A 116 -11.40 4.01 4.15
N VAL A 117 -10.55 2.98 4.18
CA VAL A 117 -10.05 2.34 5.39
C VAL A 117 -8.53 2.45 5.43
N LEU A 118 -8.00 3.13 6.42
CA LEU A 118 -6.58 3.30 6.67
C LEU A 118 -6.17 2.42 7.87
N LEU A 119 -5.43 1.34 7.61
CA LEU A 119 -4.95 0.42 8.64
C LEU A 119 -3.49 0.76 8.97
N ALA A 120 -3.24 1.20 10.21
CA ALA A 120 -1.90 1.59 10.69
C ALA A 120 -1.10 2.40 9.62
N PRO A 121 -1.66 3.48 9.06
CA PRO A 121 -1.03 4.21 7.96
C PRO A 121 0.22 4.96 8.44
N THR A 122 1.15 5.20 7.52
CA THR A 122 2.31 6.07 7.75
C THR A 122 2.00 7.56 7.57
N THR A 123 0.77 7.87 7.16
CA THR A 123 0.25 9.24 7.10
C THR A 123 -0.14 9.74 8.50
N PRO A 124 -0.15 11.05 8.73
CA PRO A 124 0.08 12.10 7.72
C PRO A 124 1.55 12.41 7.43
N MET A 125 2.47 12.18 8.36
CA MET A 125 3.89 12.54 8.23
C MET A 125 4.73 11.75 9.24
N LEU A 126 5.79 11.10 8.76
CA LEU A 126 6.72 10.34 9.62
C LEU A 126 7.87 11.20 10.16
N LEU A 127 8.33 12.15 9.36
CA LEU A 127 9.53 12.91 9.67
C LEU A 127 9.26 13.94 10.76
N LYS A 128 10.20 14.03 11.71
CA LYS A 128 10.19 15.05 12.73
C LYS A 128 10.39 16.44 12.11
N ALA A 129 9.52 17.37 12.50
CA ALA A 129 9.61 18.78 12.11
C ALA A 129 9.19 19.65 13.31
N HIS A 130 9.37 20.97 13.19
CA HIS A 130 8.94 21.90 14.22
C HIS A 130 7.45 21.72 14.58
N ASP A 131 6.62 21.48 13.58
CA ASP A 131 5.18 21.28 13.67
C ASP A 131 4.76 19.80 13.66
N ASN A 132 5.73 18.86 13.72
CA ASN A 132 5.56 17.43 13.94
C ASN A 132 6.61 16.92 14.95
N PRO A 133 6.54 17.31 16.23
CA PRO A 133 7.55 16.98 17.23
C PRO A 133 7.63 15.49 17.57
N ASN A 134 6.54 14.74 17.33
CA ASN A 134 6.45 13.29 17.58
C ASN A 134 6.99 12.43 16.42
N GLY A 135 7.37 13.06 15.30
CA GLY A 135 7.97 12.36 14.16
C GLY A 135 9.37 11.83 14.51
N LEU A 136 9.87 10.92 13.68
CA LEU A 136 11.23 10.39 13.81
C LEU A 136 12.24 11.30 13.11
N PRO A 137 13.43 11.50 13.70
CA PRO A 137 14.48 12.28 13.04
C PRO A 137 15.03 11.56 11.81
N MET A 138 15.54 12.29 10.82
CA MET A 138 16.05 11.73 9.55
C MET A 138 17.18 10.71 9.81
N GLU A 139 18.01 10.94 10.81
CA GLU A 139 19.11 10.05 11.19
C GLU A 139 18.63 8.64 11.55
N ALA A 140 17.42 8.49 12.12
CA ALA A 140 16.85 7.19 12.44
C ALA A 140 16.53 6.40 11.16
N PHE A 141 16.05 7.08 10.11
CA PHE A 141 15.78 6.46 8.81
C PHE A 141 17.09 6.13 8.07
N GLU A 142 18.09 7.00 8.13
CA GLU A 142 19.41 6.74 7.54
C GLU A 142 20.08 5.52 8.17
N LEU A 143 20.00 5.37 9.49
CA LEU A 143 20.47 4.16 10.19
C LEU A 143 19.70 2.91 9.78
N LEU A 144 18.38 3.01 9.59
CA LEU A 144 17.56 1.90 9.10
C LEU A 144 17.99 1.51 7.68
N TRP A 145 18.12 2.47 6.77
CA TRP A 145 18.56 2.21 5.39
C TRP A 145 19.98 1.66 5.32
N ALA A 146 20.87 2.06 6.22
CA ALA A 146 22.21 1.48 6.32
C ALA A 146 22.16 0.00 6.75
N LYS A 147 21.29 -0.36 7.71
CA LYS A 147 21.06 -1.76 8.09
C LYS A 147 20.51 -2.57 6.93
N TRP A 148 19.52 -2.04 6.18
CA TRP A 148 18.96 -2.72 5.01
C TRP A 148 20.01 -2.95 3.92
N ARG A 149 20.86 -1.96 3.63
CA ARG A 149 21.96 -2.12 2.65
C ARG A 149 22.99 -3.16 3.06
N ARG A 150 23.18 -3.32 4.37
CA ARG A 150 24.13 -4.29 4.88
C ARG A 150 23.63 -5.73 4.77
N ASP A 151 22.38 -5.97 5.20
CA ASP A 151 21.78 -7.31 5.19
C ASP A 151 20.27 -7.20 5.37
N TYR A 152 19.53 -6.98 4.27
CA TYR A 152 18.08 -6.85 4.28
C TYR A 152 17.37 -8.13 4.70
N PRO A 153 17.73 -9.33 4.19
CA PRO A 153 17.13 -10.59 4.63
C PRO A 153 17.26 -10.83 6.13
N LYS A 154 18.43 -10.54 6.70
CA LYS A 154 18.62 -10.65 8.15
C LYS A 154 17.76 -9.65 8.91
N TRP A 155 17.70 -8.40 8.43
CA TRP A 155 16.84 -7.40 9.07
C TRP A 155 15.37 -7.84 9.08
N VAL A 156 14.85 -8.38 7.97
CA VAL A 156 13.49 -8.93 7.89
C VAL A 156 13.31 -10.05 8.92
N ALA A 157 14.22 -11.02 8.97
CA ALA A 157 14.15 -12.14 9.91
C ALA A 157 14.13 -11.68 11.37
N ASP A 158 14.94 -10.69 11.73
CA ASP A 158 15.06 -10.18 13.09
C ASP A 158 13.87 -9.29 13.51
N ASN A 159 13.17 -8.68 12.55
CA ASN A 159 12.15 -7.65 12.83
C ASN A 159 10.73 -8.05 12.41
N LEU A 160 10.50 -9.24 11.88
CA LEU A 160 9.20 -9.67 11.40
C LEU A 160 8.22 -9.97 12.54
N ALA A 161 8.68 -10.65 13.59
CA ALA A 161 7.80 -11.12 14.66
C ALA A 161 6.96 -10.02 15.33
N PRO A 162 7.46 -8.80 15.58
CA PRO A 162 6.67 -7.71 16.15
C PRO A 162 5.48 -7.22 15.29
N PHE A 163 5.41 -7.59 14.01
CA PHE A 163 4.27 -7.28 13.15
C PHE A 163 3.09 -8.25 13.33
N PHE A 164 3.27 -9.28 14.15
CA PHE A 164 2.27 -10.31 14.41
C PHE A 164 1.96 -10.38 15.91
N ILE A 165 0.81 -10.94 16.23
CA ILE A 165 0.46 -11.19 17.64
C ILE A 165 1.34 -12.32 18.21
N PRO A 166 1.59 -12.34 19.54
CA PRO A 166 2.47 -13.33 20.16
C PRO A 166 2.10 -14.80 19.90
N GLU A 167 0.82 -15.08 19.71
CA GLU A 167 0.27 -16.42 19.46
C GLU A 167 0.44 -16.89 18.01
N THR A 168 1.01 -16.05 17.14
CA THR A 168 1.21 -16.39 15.72
C THR A 168 2.14 -17.60 15.54
N SER A 169 1.69 -18.58 14.78
CA SER A 169 2.46 -19.80 14.56
C SER A 169 3.77 -19.53 13.82
N PRO A 170 4.83 -20.34 14.07
CA PRO A 170 6.07 -20.24 13.31
C PRO A 170 5.90 -20.45 11.80
N ALA A 171 4.86 -21.18 11.38
CA ALA A 171 4.53 -21.37 9.96
C ALA A 171 4.01 -20.07 9.34
N MET A 172 3.15 -19.34 10.05
CA MET A 172 2.64 -18.05 9.61
C MET A 172 3.76 -17.00 9.55
N LEU A 173 4.68 -16.98 10.51
CA LEU A 173 5.84 -16.08 10.45
C LEU A 173 6.72 -16.37 9.22
N ARG A 174 6.99 -17.65 8.93
CA ARG A 174 7.73 -18.01 7.71
C ARG A 174 7.00 -17.59 6.44
N TRP A 175 5.67 -17.79 6.39
CA TRP A 175 4.87 -17.33 5.26
C TRP A 175 4.93 -15.79 5.15
N GLY A 176 4.79 -15.05 6.26
CA GLY A 176 4.91 -13.59 6.29
C GLY A 176 6.25 -13.10 5.73
N ALA A 177 7.35 -13.80 6.02
CA ALA A 177 8.66 -13.46 5.45
C ALA A 177 8.70 -13.58 3.91
N THR A 178 7.88 -14.47 3.31
CA THR A 178 7.82 -14.60 1.84
C THR A 178 7.08 -13.45 1.17
N LEU A 179 6.32 -12.65 1.90
CA LEU A 179 5.64 -11.46 1.38
C LEU A 179 6.59 -10.28 1.18
N LEU A 180 7.71 -10.26 1.93
CA LEU A 180 8.70 -9.18 1.94
C LEU A 180 9.85 -9.45 0.95
N GLN A 181 9.51 -9.83 -0.29
CA GLN A 181 10.49 -10.20 -1.33
C GLN A 181 10.77 -9.07 -2.35
N THR A 182 10.33 -7.87 -2.07
CA THR A 182 10.64 -6.70 -2.90
C THR A 182 12.13 -6.44 -2.91
N SER A 183 12.69 -6.09 -4.06
CA SER A 183 14.12 -5.82 -4.21
C SER A 183 14.58 -4.67 -3.31
N LEU A 184 15.81 -4.74 -2.84
CA LEU A 184 16.39 -3.70 -1.97
C LEU A 184 16.35 -2.29 -2.60
N PRO A 185 16.69 -2.09 -3.91
CA PRO A 185 16.57 -0.77 -4.54
C PRO A 185 15.15 -0.19 -4.48
N VAL A 186 14.13 -1.01 -4.76
CA VAL A 186 12.72 -0.58 -4.70
C VAL A 186 12.31 -0.28 -3.27
N THR A 187 12.65 -1.16 -2.31
CA THR A 187 12.36 -0.96 -0.89
C THR A 187 12.92 0.37 -0.38
N LEU A 188 14.18 0.68 -0.74
CA LEU A 188 14.83 1.94 -0.37
C LEU A 188 14.16 3.15 -1.02
N ALA A 189 13.80 3.06 -2.31
CA ALA A 189 13.15 4.16 -3.03
C ALA A 189 11.76 4.46 -2.44
N CYS A 190 10.94 3.43 -2.24
CA CYS A 190 9.63 3.55 -1.61
C CYS A 190 9.71 4.09 -0.18
N SER A 191 10.67 3.59 0.61
CA SER A 191 10.87 4.07 1.99
C SER A 191 11.26 5.55 2.04
N ARG A 192 12.10 6.02 1.11
CA ARG A 192 12.43 7.44 1.01
C ARG A 192 11.21 8.29 0.66
N ALA A 193 10.47 7.90 -0.37
CA ALA A 193 9.23 8.58 -0.73
C ALA A 193 8.26 8.69 0.46
N MET A 194 8.15 7.60 1.25
CA MET A 194 7.30 7.55 2.44
C MET A 194 7.78 8.50 3.55
N VAL A 195 9.09 8.58 3.78
CA VAL A 195 9.69 9.43 4.84
C VAL A 195 9.59 10.90 4.48
N GLU A 196 9.79 11.24 3.21
CA GLU A 196 9.80 12.62 2.70
C GLU A 196 8.39 13.19 2.51
N ALA A 197 7.35 12.34 2.53
CA ALA A 197 5.98 12.75 2.27
C ALA A 197 5.33 13.47 3.47
N ASP A 198 4.56 14.51 3.17
CA ASP A 198 3.69 15.21 4.10
C ASP A 198 2.27 15.27 3.54
N PHE A 199 1.38 14.47 4.10
CA PHE A 199 -0.02 14.37 3.68
C PHE A 199 -0.98 15.20 4.55
N ARG A 200 -0.49 16.03 5.46
CA ARG A 200 -1.35 16.77 6.41
C ARG A 200 -2.36 17.69 5.71
N ALA A 201 -1.92 18.38 4.66
CA ALA A 201 -2.80 19.24 3.89
C ALA A 201 -3.82 18.46 3.05
N GLU A 202 -3.40 17.32 2.51
CA GLU A 202 -4.25 16.46 1.68
C GLU A 202 -5.32 15.75 2.50
N MET A 203 -4.95 15.19 3.65
CA MET A 203 -5.89 14.49 4.54
C MET A 203 -7.03 15.40 5.04
N ARG A 204 -6.77 16.71 5.19
CA ARG A 204 -7.83 17.69 5.53
C ARG A 204 -8.83 17.92 4.41
N ARG A 205 -8.51 17.55 3.18
CA ARG A 205 -9.36 17.75 1.99
C ARG A 205 -10.10 16.48 1.58
N ILE A 206 -9.78 15.32 2.19
CA ILE A 206 -10.47 14.07 1.88
C ILE A 206 -11.90 14.16 2.42
N ASP A 207 -12.85 14.22 1.49
CA ASP A 207 -14.30 14.20 1.76
C ASP A 207 -14.85 12.80 1.39
N ALA A 208 -14.32 11.76 2.05
CA ALA A 208 -14.75 10.37 1.85
C ALA A 208 -16.04 10.03 2.62
N HIS A 209 -16.73 11.03 3.16
CA HIS A 209 -17.89 10.83 4.03
C HIS A 209 -19.11 11.64 3.57
N ARG A 210 -19.53 11.45 2.32
CA ARG A 210 -20.90 11.81 1.96
C ARG A 210 -21.74 10.54 1.99
N PRO A 211 -22.66 10.38 2.98
CA PRO A 211 -23.70 9.38 2.83
C PRO A 211 -24.45 9.73 1.53
N ARG A 212 -24.51 8.77 0.60
CA ARG A 212 -25.34 8.93 -0.59
C ARG A 212 -26.77 9.18 -0.09
N ARG A 213 -27.33 10.30 -0.49
CA ARG A 213 -28.76 10.55 -0.28
C ARG A 213 -29.52 9.46 -1.06
N PRO A 214 -30.57 8.89 -0.46
CA PRO A 214 -31.42 7.89 -1.10
C PRO A 214 -32.06 8.43 -2.37
#